data_bf467e4de591049b361aedb54373201f
#
_entry.id   bf467e4de591049b361aedb54373201f
#
_cell.length_a   1.000
_cell.length_b   1.000
_cell.length_c   1.000
_cell.angle_alpha   90.00
_cell.angle_beta   90.00
_cell.angle_gamma   90.00
#
_symmetry.space_group_name_H-M   'P 1'
#
loop_
_entity.id
_entity.type
_entity.pdbx_description
1 polymer ?
#
loop_
_entity_poly.entity_id
_entity_poly.type
_entity_poly.pdbx_seq_one_letter_code
_entity_poly.pdbx_strand_id
1 'polypeptide(L)'
;MGVVYHANYIVYFELGRTEFMRAHDVHYASMERDGMRLAVVEVGVRYLRGARYDEDLAIETRLTEASGVRVRFEYRVIRPGAAPEELLAEGFTVLGCVNAEGRPTRIQQPYRDRILELVGI
;
A
#
# COMPACT_ATOMS: atom_id res chain seq x y z
N MET A 1 -16.45 -12.29 -19.59
CA MET A 1 -15.19 -12.69 -19.12
C MET A 1 -15.05 -12.89 -17.64
N GLY A 2 -15.52 -12.16 -16.74
CA GLY A 2 -15.61 -12.48 -15.33
C GLY A 2 -14.29 -12.52 -14.52
N VAL A 3 -13.17 -12.11 -15.10
CA VAL A 3 -11.89 -11.99 -14.36
C VAL A 3 -11.55 -10.53 -14.13
N VAL A 4 -10.94 -10.27 -12.99
CA VAL A 4 -10.50 -8.93 -12.64
C VAL A 4 -9.34 -8.53 -13.56
N TYR A 5 -9.44 -7.33 -14.13
CA TYR A 5 -8.37 -6.78 -14.96
C TYR A 5 -7.11 -6.52 -14.12
N HIS A 6 -5.94 -6.83 -14.69
CA HIS A 6 -4.67 -6.77 -13.97
C HIS A 6 -4.38 -5.43 -13.29
N ALA A 7 -4.72 -4.31 -13.94
CA ALA A 7 -4.49 -2.98 -13.39
C ALA A 7 -5.26 -2.72 -12.10
N ASN A 8 -6.35 -3.46 -11.85
CA ASN A 8 -7.15 -3.30 -10.64
C ASN A 8 -6.39 -3.74 -9.38
N TYR A 9 -5.44 -4.67 -9.49
CA TYR A 9 -4.64 -5.06 -8.33
C TYR A 9 -3.79 -3.91 -7.83
N ILE A 10 -3.27 -3.07 -8.72
CA ILE A 10 -2.50 -1.88 -8.33
C ILE A 10 -3.41 -0.90 -7.60
N VAL A 11 -4.64 -0.72 -8.06
CA VAL A 11 -5.65 0.10 -7.37
C VAL A 11 -5.99 -0.49 -5.99
N TYR A 12 -6.11 -1.81 -5.89
CA TYR A 12 -6.36 -2.48 -4.61
C TYR A 12 -5.20 -2.25 -3.63
N PHE A 13 -3.96 -2.27 -4.12
CA PHE A 13 -2.80 -1.96 -3.28
C PHE A 13 -2.86 -0.53 -2.76
N GLU A 14 -3.24 0.41 -3.59
CA GLU A 14 -3.41 1.81 -3.18
C GLU A 14 -4.47 1.94 -2.09
N LEU A 15 -5.61 1.29 -2.27
CA LEU A 15 -6.68 1.29 -1.27
C LEU A 15 -6.22 0.64 0.03
N GLY A 16 -5.53 -0.50 -0.05
CA GLY A 16 -5.03 -1.22 1.12
C GLY A 16 -4.03 -0.38 1.90
N ARG A 17 -3.12 0.29 1.21
CA ARG A 17 -2.12 1.17 1.82
C ARG A 17 -2.78 2.35 2.51
N THR A 18 -3.71 3.00 1.84
CA THR A 18 -4.42 4.15 2.39
C THR A 18 -5.20 3.77 3.65
N GLU A 19 -5.91 2.65 3.63
CA GLU A 19 -6.65 2.16 4.80
C GLU A 19 -5.72 1.75 5.94
N PHE A 20 -4.60 1.10 5.64
CA PHE A 20 -3.61 0.73 6.65
C PHE A 20 -3.08 1.97 7.37
N MET A 21 -2.68 2.97 6.61
CA MET A 21 -2.13 4.20 7.18
C MET A 21 -3.19 4.94 8.00
N ARG A 22 -4.42 5.04 7.48
CA ARG A 22 -5.52 5.68 8.19
C ARG A 22 -5.85 4.98 9.50
N ALA A 23 -5.87 3.66 9.49
CA ALA A 23 -6.17 2.86 10.68
C ALA A 23 -5.13 3.04 11.79
N HIS A 24 -3.92 3.47 11.43
CA HIS A 24 -2.82 3.72 12.36
C HIS A 24 -2.52 5.21 12.56
N ASP A 25 -3.52 6.05 12.32
CA ASP A 25 -3.47 7.50 12.56
C ASP A 25 -2.44 8.25 11.69
N VAL A 26 -2.16 7.73 10.50
CA VAL A 26 -1.37 8.46 9.51
C VAL A 26 -2.29 8.82 8.36
N HIS A 27 -2.64 10.10 8.27
CA HIS A 27 -3.59 10.59 7.29
C HIS A 27 -2.86 11.34 6.18
N TYR A 28 -3.01 10.87 4.94
CA TYR A 28 -2.37 11.50 3.78
C TYR A 28 -2.77 12.96 3.61
N ALA A 29 -4.03 13.31 3.90
CA ALA A 29 -4.47 14.71 3.79
C ALA A 29 -3.69 15.62 4.72
N SER A 30 -3.34 15.14 5.92
CA SER A 30 -2.52 15.91 6.87
C SER A 30 -1.10 16.04 6.37
N MET A 31 -0.53 14.97 5.81
CA MET A 31 0.81 15.02 5.23
C MET A 31 0.88 16.03 4.08
N GLU A 32 -0.12 16.02 3.21
CA GLU A 32 -0.18 16.96 2.09
C GLU A 32 -0.27 18.41 2.55
N ARG A 33 -1.08 18.67 3.57
CA ARG A 33 -1.15 20.02 4.17
C ARG A 33 0.19 20.49 4.72
N ASP A 34 0.98 19.53 5.22
CA ASP A 34 2.30 19.83 5.77
C ASP A 34 3.41 19.80 4.72
N GLY A 35 3.04 19.71 3.44
CA GLY A 35 3.98 19.83 2.34
C GLY A 35 4.67 18.55 1.94
N MET A 36 4.11 17.39 2.29
CA MET A 36 4.69 16.08 1.98
C MET A 36 3.70 15.21 1.22
N ARG A 37 4.22 14.38 0.33
CA ARG A 37 3.44 13.40 -0.40
C ARG A 37 4.28 12.13 -0.60
N LEU A 38 3.66 10.97 -0.52
CA LEU A 38 4.31 9.70 -0.84
C LEU A 38 4.03 9.37 -2.30
N ALA A 39 5.08 9.34 -3.11
CA ALA A 39 4.98 9.05 -4.54
C ALA A 39 5.51 7.65 -4.81
N VAL A 40 4.78 6.87 -5.60
CA VAL A 40 5.20 5.52 -5.97
C VAL A 40 6.42 5.60 -6.86
N VAL A 41 7.51 4.95 -6.45
CA VAL A 41 8.75 4.88 -7.24
C VAL A 41 9.00 3.49 -7.80
N GLU A 42 8.36 2.48 -7.21
CA GLU A 42 8.45 1.11 -7.71
C GLU A 42 7.20 0.34 -7.33
N VAL A 43 6.73 -0.52 -8.23
CA VAL A 43 5.61 -1.42 -7.98
C VAL A 43 5.91 -2.76 -8.63
N GLY A 44 5.60 -3.84 -7.91
CA GLY A 44 5.67 -5.18 -8.46
C GLY A 44 4.42 -5.94 -8.12
N VAL A 45 3.95 -6.77 -9.06
CA VAL A 45 2.77 -7.62 -8.87
C VAL A 45 3.08 -8.99 -9.43
N ARG A 46 2.72 -10.00 -8.65
CA ARG A 46 2.82 -11.38 -9.06
C ARG A 46 1.43 -11.98 -9.06
N TYR A 47 0.96 -12.36 -10.22
CA TYR A 47 -0.37 -12.94 -10.42
C TYR A 47 -0.27 -14.45 -10.27
N LEU A 48 -0.98 -15.01 -9.31
CA LEU A 48 -0.95 -16.43 -9.02
C LEU A 48 -2.20 -17.13 -9.51
N ARG A 49 -3.37 -16.50 -9.36
CA ARG A 49 -4.66 -17.03 -9.80
C ARG A 49 -5.56 -15.88 -10.23
N GLY A 50 -6.50 -16.17 -11.13
CA GLY A 50 -7.46 -15.17 -11.56
C GLY A 50 -8.56 -14.96 -10.53
N ALA A 51 -8.94 -13.71 -10.31
CA ALA A 51 -10.14 -13.36 -9.56
C ALA A 51 -11.27 -13.10 -10.55
N ARG A 52 -12.51 -13.35 -10.13
CA ARG A 52 -13.69 -13.10 -10.96
C ARG A 52 -14.23 -11.70 -10.68
N TYR A 53 -14.87 -11.14 -11.69
CA TYR A 53 -15.60 -9.89 -11.54
C TYR A 53 -16.70 -10.07 -10.47
N ASP A 54 -16.94 -9.03 -9.69
CA ASP A 54 -17.88 -9.02 -8.55
C ASP A 54 -17.52 -9.97 -7.41
N GLU A 55 -16.33 -10.52 -7.41
CA GLU A 55 -15.89 -11.35 -6.31
C GLU A 55 -15.37 -10.48 -5.16
N ASP A 56 -15.78 -10.82 -3.95
CA ASP A 56 -15.25 -10.15 -2.76
C ASP A 56 -13.82 -10.62 -2.51
N LEU A 57 -12.92 -9.67 -2.41
CA LEU A 57 -11.50 -9.93 -2.16
C LEU A 57 -11.06 -9.24 -0.89
N ALA A 58 -10.10 -9.83 -0.21
CA ALA A 58 -9.45 -9.21 0.92
C ALA A 58 -8.02 -8.81 0.55
N ILE A 59 -7.63 -7.62 0.96
CA ILE A 59 -6.28 -7.12 0.74
C ILE A 59 -5.58 -7.03 2.09
N GLU A 60 -4.56 -7.85 2.26
CA GLU A 60 -3.68 -7.75 3.43
C GLU A 60 -2.54 -6.82 3.09
N THR A 61 -2.29 -5.86 3.95
CA THR A 61 -1.27 -4.84 3.75
C THR A 61 -0.33 -4.81 4.95
N ARG A 62 0.96 -4.77 4.68
CA ARG A 62 1.98 -4.63 5.71
C ARG A 62 2.99 -3.58 5.28
N LEU A 63 3.44 -2.78 6.23
CA LEU A 63 4.59 -1.91 6.05
C LEU A 63 5.82 -2.70 6.46
N THR A 64 6.68 -3.05 5.51
CA THR A 64 7.80 -3.95 5.74
C THR A 64 9.13 -3.24 5.91
N GLU A 65 9.28 -2.05 5.33
CA GLU A 65 10.49 -1.25 5.47
C GLU A 65 10.13 0.23 5.49
N ALA A 66 10.83 0.99 6.29
CA ALA A 66 10.70 2.44 6.32
C ALA A 66 12.04 3.09 6.67
N SER A 67 12.31 4.21 6.02
CA SER A 67 13.44 5.06 6.33
C SER A 67 12.93 6.49 6.50
N GLY A 68 13.82 7.44 6.64
CA GLY A 68 13.43 8.85 6.71
C GLY A 68 12.92 9.42 5.39
N VAL A 69 13.03 8.68 4.28
CA VAL A 69 12.67 9.17 2.94
C VAL A 69 11.83 8.19 2.13
N ARG A 70 11.82 6.89 2.47
CA ARG A 70 11.13 5.85 1.71
C ARG A 70 10.38 4.90 2.62
N VAL A 71 9.31 4.31 2.07
CA VAL A 71 8.53 3.25 2.71
C VAL A 71 8.28 2.14 1.71
N ARG A 72 8.22 0.90 2.19
CA ARG A 72 7.87 -0.25 1.38
C ARG A 72 6.67 -0.95 2.00
N PHE A 73 5.64 -1.13 1.20
CA PHE A 73 4.46 -1.91 1.56
C PHE A 73 4.46 -3.22 0.80
N GLU A 74 3.99 -4.28 1.45
CA GLU A 74 3.73 -5.56 0.79
C GLU A 74 2.27 -5.92 0.95
N TYR A 75 1.72 -6.56 -0.08
CA TYR A 75 0.29 -6.82 -0.19
C TYR A 75 0.05 -8.27 -0.58
N ARG A 76 -1.03 -8.81 -0.06
CA ARG A 76 -1.57 -10.10 -0.48
C ARG A 76 -3.04 -9.92 -0.81
N VAL A 77 -3.44 -10.40 -1.99
CA VAL A 77 -4.84 -10.39 -2.41
C VAL A 77 -5.37 -11.79 -2.25
N ILE A 78 -6.34 -11.96 -1.37
CA ILE A 78 -6.87 -13.27 -1.02
C ILE A 78 -8.37 -13.35 -1.29
N ARG A 79 -8.82 -14.57 -1.60
CA ARG A 79 -10.25 -14.90 -1.65
C ARG A 79 -10.67 -15.32 -0.25
N PRO A 80 -11.48 -14.50 0.48
CA PRO A 80 -11.90 -14.84 1.83
C PRO A 80 -12.92 -15.98 1.80
N GLY A 81 -13.02 -16.69 2.92
CA GLY A 81 -14.01 -17.76 3.09
C GLY A 81 -13.61 -19.10 2.49
N ALA A 82 -12.54 -19.19 1.74
CA ALA A 82 -11.99 -20.46 1.29
C ALA A 82 -11.17 -21.09 2.42
N ALA A 83 -11.18 -22.41 2.51
CA ALA A 83 -10.39 -23.13 3.49
C ALA A 83 -9.60 -24.24 2.78
N PRO A 84 -8.28 -24.10 2.58
CA PRO A 84 -7.45 -22.95 3.01
C PRO A 84 -7.69 -21.71 2.17
N GLU A 85 -7.25 -20.56 2.69
CA GLU A 85 -7.32 -19.31 1.98
C GLU A 85 -6.58 -19.38 0.65
N GLU A 86 -7.17 -18.80 -0.38
CA GLU A 86 -6.54 -18.72 -1.70
C GLU A 86 -5.82 -17.39 -1.88
N LEU A 87 -4.52 -17.47 -2.11
CA LEU A 87 -3.71 -16.33 -2.50
C LEU A 87 -3.85 -16.13 -4.01
N LEU A 88 -4.41 -15.01 -4.42
CA LEU A 88 -4.65 -14.69 -5.83
C LEU A 88 -3.51 -13.90 -6.44
N ALA A 89 -2.93 -13.00 -5.65
CA ALA A 89 -1.82 -12.16 -6.08
C ALA A 89 -1.05 -11.68 -4.88
N GLU A 90 0.19 -11.33 -5.10
CA GLU A 90 1.01 -10.65 -4.10
C GLU A 90 1.80 -9.57 -4.79
N GLY A 91 2.20 -8.56 -4.04
CA GLY A 91 2.94 -7.47 -4.63
C GLY A 91 3.53 -6.55 -3.59
N PHE A 92 4.17 -5.51 -4.09
CA PHE A 92 4.76 -4.50 -3.24
C PHE A 92 4.72 -3.15 -3.93
N THR A 93 4.81 -2.09 -3.12
CA THR A 93 5.08 -0.74 -3.60
C THR A 93 6.18 -0.14 -2.75
N VAL A 94 7.07 0.60 -3.41
CA VAL A 94 8.03 1.46 -2.74
C VAL A 94 7.63 2.89 -3.04
N LEU A 95 7.50 3.70 -1.99
CA LEU A 95 7.12 5.10 -2.13
C LEU A 95 8.23 5.97 -1.55
N GLY A 96 8.51 7.07 -2.26
CA GLY A 96 9.44 8.07 -1.79
C GLY A 96 8.68 9.31 -1.36
N CYS A 97 9.14 9.96 -0.29
CA CYS A 97 8.56 11.21 0.15
C CYS A 97 9.04 12.35 -0.73
N VAL A 98 8.10 13.16 -1.22
CA VAL A 98 8.40 14.33 -2.05
C VAL A 98 7.69 15.56 -1.47
N ASN A 99 8.21 16.73 -1.78
CA ASN A 99 7.60 18.00 -1.39
C ASN A 99 6.56 18.44 -2.42
N ALA A 100 6.01 19.64 -2.24
CA ALA A 100 4.96 20.16 -3.12
C ALA A 100 5.45 20.35 -4.57
N GLU A 101 6.75 20.53 -4.79
CA GLU A 101 7.34 20.65 -6.12
C GLU A 101 7.75 19.28 -6.71
N GLY A 102 7.45 18.18 -6.02
CA GLY A 102 7.77 16.84 -6.49
C GLY A 102 9.23 16.43 -6.27
N ARG A 103 9.97 17.16 -5.45
CA ARG A 103 11.37 16.84 -5.15
C ARG A 103 11.47 15.96 -3.91
N PRO A 104 12.45 15.03 -3.87
CA PRO A 104 12.67 14.22 -2.69
C PRO A 104 12.84 15.06 -1.43
N THR A 105 12.18 14.66 -0.37
CA THR A 105 12.29 15.30 0.94
C THR A 105 12.16 14.26 2.04
N ARG A 106 12.58 14.60 3.24
CA ARG A 106 12.46 13.70 4.38
C ARG A 106 11.02 13.71 4.90
N ILE A 107 10.61 12.57 5.42
CA ILE A 107 9.35 12.47 6.13
C ILE A 107 9.50 13.24 7.44
N GLN A 108 8.67 14.23 7.66
CA GLN A 108 8.74 15.09 8.83
C GLN A 108 8.02 14.47 10.03
N GLN A 109 8.37 14.93 11.22
CA GLN A 109 7.64 14.58 12.43
C GLN A 109 6.27 15.29 12.47
N PRO A 110 5.25 14.70 13.08
CA PRO A 110 5.30 13.43 13.84
C PRO A 110 5.15 12.18 12.96
N TYR A 111 4.97 12.33 11.66
CA TYR A 111 4.69 11.22 10.74
C TYR A 111 5.82 10.20 10.69
N ARG A 112 7.05 10.66 10.71
CA ARG A 112 8.21 9.78 10.62
C ARG A 112 8.23 8.74 11.74
N ASP A 113 8.08 9.17 12.98
CA ASP A 113 8.10 8.25 14.11
C ASP A 113 6.91 7.30 14.08
N ARG A 114 5.72 7.79 13.72
CA ARG A 114 4.52 6.95 13.60
C ARG A 114 4.71 5.87 12.53
N ILE A 115 5.25 6.25 11.38
CA ILE A 115 5.48 5.31 10.29
C ILE A 115 6.54 4.26 10.69
N LEU A 116 7.63 4.68 11.32
CA LEU A 116 8.67 3.75 11.75
C LEU A 116 8.15 2.72 12.74
N GLU A 117 7.23 3.10 13.61
CA GLU A 117 6.61 2.19 14.58
C GLU A 117 5.72 1.13 13.93
N LEU A 118 5.25 1.37 12.71
CA LEU A 118 4.34 0.45 12.01
C LEU A 118 5.07 -0.66 11.25
N VAL A 119 6.39 -0.60 11.15
CA VAL A 119 7.16 -1.60 10.43
C VAL A 119 7.01 -2.96 11.10
N GLY A 120 6.55 -3.95 10.36
CA GLY A 120 6.40 -5.33 10.84
C GLY A 120 5.13 -5.64 11.62
N ILE A 121 4.24 -4.66 11.75
CA ILE A 121 2.96 -4.88 12.43
C ILE A 121 1.97 -5.67 11.55
#